data_83a8105c8d63b2aa008040898b22c2b4
#
_entry.id   83a8105c8d63b2aa008040898b22c2b4
#
_cell.length_a   1.000
_cell.length_b   1.000
_cell.length_c   1.000
_cell.angle_alpha   90.00
_cell.angle_beta   90.00
_cell.angle_gamma   90.00
#
_symmetry.space_group_name_H-M   'P 1'
#
loop_
_entity.id
_entity.type
_entity.pdbx_description
1 polymer ?
#
loop_
_entity_poly.entity_id
_entity_poly.type
_entity_poly.pdbx_seq_one_letter_code
_entity_poly.pdbx_strand_id
1 'polypeptide(L)'
;ISCSLVGSEMCIRDRVLTLFPEYFEPLMTTSILKRAKEKDLFEFETIDFRQFTKEKHGHVDDTPYGGGAGMVLMCQPILDALESIRTENSTVILLTPQGKTFNQSIAKELSLKEHLIFICGHYEGFDERIRDYVDIQMSLGDFVLTGGESACMVMCDCILRILPGVIRQDSSDDDSFSNGLLEYPQYTRPEVYDGKRVPDVLLSGHHANIKKYRHEESLKRTAMYRPDLLENLNLNKEDQKIVDAVLKKEN
;
A
#
# COMPACT_ATOMS: atom_id res chain seq x y z
N ILE A 1 -15.34 12.50 19.24
CA ILE A 1 -16.34 11.45 19.59
C ILE A 1 -15.58 10.14 19.52
N SER A 2 -15.40 9.53 20.67
CA SER A 2 -14.66 8.30 20.91
C SER A 2 -15.24 7.15 20.09
N CYS A 3 -14.39 6.41 19.39
CA CYS A 3 -14.70 5.08 18.86
C CYS A 3 -15.24 4.23 20.02
N SER A 4 -16.54 3.96 20.04
CA SER A 4 -17.18 3.28 21.15
C SER A 4 -16.93 1.79 21.06
N LEU A 5 -16.27 1.29 22.08
CA LEU A 5 -16.05 -0.09 22.49
C LEU A 5 -17.18 -1.04 22.08
N VAL A 6 -16.99 -1.77 20.98
CA VAL A 6 -17.58 -3.08 20.79
C VAL A 6 -16.46 -4.04 20.40
N GLY A 7 -15.92 -4.73 21.40
CA GLY A 7 -14.89 -5.74 21.24
C GLY A 7 -13.51 -5.14 20.86
N SER A 8 -12.48 -5.47 21.58
CA SER A 8 -11.09 -5.00 21.44
C SER A 8 -10.48 -5.22 20.05
N GLU A 9 -11.05 -4.61 19.02
CA GLU A 9 -10.47 -4.56 17.69
C GLU A 9 -9.78 -3.21 17.53
N MET A 10 -8.49 -3.28 17.26
CA MET A 10 -7.56 -2.18 17.07
C MET A 10 -8.07 -1.26 15.95
N CYS A 11 -8.60 -0.09 16.28
CA CYS A 11 -8.94 0.93 15.31
C CYS A 11 -7.61 1.54 14.82
N ILE A 12 -7.23 1.21 13.58
CA ILE A 12 -6.04 1.82 12.96
C ILE A 12 -6.32 3.30 12.77
N ARG A 13 -5.34 4.11 13.17
CA ARG A 13 -5.34 5.56 12.99
C ARG A 13 -4.26 5.93 12.02
N ASP A 14 -4.64 6.42 10.85
CA ASP A 14 -3.70 6.92 9.87
C ASP A 14 -3.74 8.44 9.82
N ARG A 15 -2.56 9.05 9.95
CA ARG A 15 -2.36 10.49 9.83
C ARG A 15 -1.41 10.77 8.67
N VAL A 16 -1.69 11.81 7.92
CA VAL A 16 -0.82 12.22 6.82
C VAL A 16 -0.44 13.69 6.99
N LEU A 17 0.84 13.95 7.18
CA LEU A 17 1.41 15.29 7.12
C LEU A 17 1.69 15.65 5.66
N THR A 18 1.02 16.66 5.14
CA THR A 18 1.06 17.06 3.72
C THR A 18 0.87 18.56 3.58
N LEU A 19 1.23 19.13 2.43
CA LEU A 19 0.88 20.50 2.03
C LEU A 19 -0.45 20.56 1.27
N PHE A 20 -0.99 19.41 0.87
CA PHE A 20 -2.16 19.32 -0.03
C PHE A 20 -3.16 18.28 0.49
N PRO A 21 -3.88 18.57 1.59
CA PRO A 21 -4.88 17.66 2.16
C PRO A 21 -5.96 17.20 1.17
N GLU A 22 -6.31 18.06 0.20
CA GLU A 22 -7.31 17.80 -0.84
C GLU A 22 -6.97 16.64 -1.77
N TYR A 23 -5.69 16.24 -1.87
CA TYR A 23 -5.28 15.05 -2.64
C TYR A 23 -5.93 13.77 -2.14
N PHE A 24 -6.24 13.70 -0.85
CA PHE A 24 -6.75 12.48 -0.19
C PHE A 24 -8.28 12.39 -0.19
N GLU A 25 -8.98 13.46 -0.58
CA GLU A 25 -10.44 13.48 -0.59
C GLU A 25 -11.05 12.38 -1.48
N PRO A 26 -10.61 12.16 -2.74
CA PRO A 26 -11.14 11.07 -3.57
C PRO A 26 -10.92 9.69 -2.97
N LEU A 27 -9.79 9.45 -2.29
CA LEU A 27 -9.49 8.17 -1.65
C LEU A 27 -10.52 7.86 -0.54
N MET A 28 -10.90 8.86 0.24
CA MET A 28 -11.79 8.71 1.40
C MET A 28 -13.29 8.85 1.07
N THR A 29 -13.63 9.34 -0.12
CA THR A 29 -15.02 9.61 -0.51
C THR A 29 -15.56 8.66 -1.57
N THR A 30 -14.75 7.72 -2.07
CA THR A 30 -15.15 6.80 -3.13
C THR A 30 -15.01 5.34 -2.74
N SER A 31 -15.83 4.48 -3.37
CA SER A 31 -15.71 3.03 -3.39
C SER A 31 -15.65 2.34 -2.01
N ILE A 32 -14.69 1.42 -1.85
CA ILE A 32 -14.56 0.52 -0.70
C ILE A 32 -14.14 1.28 0.55
N LEU A 33 -13.15 2.17 0.46
CA LEU A 33 -12.62 2.92 1.60
C LEU A 33 -13.66 3.88 2.18
N LYS A 34 -14.47 4.54 1.33
CA LYS A 34 -15.61 5.33 1.81
C LYS A 34 -16.53 4.50 2.71
N ARG A 35 -16.96 3.31 2.23
CA ARG A 35 -17.86 2.43 2.99
C ARG A 35 -17.21 1.89 4.28
N ALA A 36 -15.91 1.66 4.26
CA ALA A 36 -15.17 1.23 5.43
C ALA A 36 -15.07 2.35 6.48
N LYS A 37 -14.82 3.59 6.05
CA LYS A 37 -14.82 4.78 6.90
C LYS A 37 -16.20 5.06 7.50
N GLU A 38 -17.28 4.91 6.71
CA GLU A 38 -18.66 5.04 7.19
C GLU A 38 -19.06 3.99 8.25
N LYS A 39 -18.30 2.89 8.33
CA LYS A 39 -18.44 1.81 9.33
C LYS A 39 -17.45 1.93 10.49
N ASP A 40 -16.67 3.02 10.56
CA ASP A 40 -15.67 3.26 11.58
C ASP A 40 -14.61 2.13 11.70
N LEU A 41 -14.23 1.49 10.56
CA LEU A 41 -13.23 0.44 10.53
C LEU A 41 -11.80 0.98 10.66
N PHE A 42 -11.60 2.26 10.37
CA PHE A 42 -10.34 3.00 10.55
C PHE A 42 -10.60 4.50 10.69
N GLU A 43 -9.65 5.21 11.28
CA GLU A 43 -9.59 6.67 11.29
C GLU A 43 -8.54 7.14 10.29
N PHE A 44 -8.85 8.16 9.49
CA PHE A 44 -7.92 8.77 8.54
C PHE A 44 -8.05 10.29 8.59
N GLU A 45 -6.91 10.96 8.79
CA GLU A 45 -6.85 12.42 8.89
C GLU A 45 -5.64 12.95 8.14
N THR A 46 -5.83 14.06 7.43
CA THR A 46 -4.76 14.80 6.78
C THR A 46 -4.50 16.10 7.53
N ILE A 47 -3.23 16.46 7.70
CA ILE A 47 -2.80 17.60 8.47
C ILE A 47 -1.88 18.44 7.59
N ASP A 48 -2.31 19.66 7.29
CA ASP A 48 -1.45 20.65 6.62
C ASP A 48 -0.42 21.20 7.61
N PHE A 49 0.82 20.75 7.46
CA PHE A 49 1.91 21.21 8.34
C PHE A 49 2.30 22.68 8.13
N ARG A 50 1.77 23.35 7.10
CA ARG A 50 1.88 24.80 6.93
C ARG A 50 1.27 25.58 8.11
N GLN A 51 0.28 24.99 8.78
CA GLN A 51 -0.35 25.59 9.95
C GLN A 51 0.58 25.68 11.16
N PHE A 52 1.69 24.96 11.15
CA PHE A 52 2.67 24.90 12.25
C PHE A 52 3.91 25.76 12.01
N THR A 53 4.03 26.41 10.84
CA THR A 53 5.19 27.27 10.60
C THR A 53 5.20 28.51 11.50
N LYS A 54 6.37 28.86 11.98
CA LYS A 54 6.64 30.10 12.75
C LYS A 54 7.13 31.23 11.84
N GLU A 55 7.32 30.92 10.54
CA GLU A 55 7.78 31.89 9.56
C GLU A 55 6.66 32.86 9.14
N LYS A 56 7.08 34.11 8.89
CA LYS A 56 6.17 35.11 8.30
C LYS A 56 5.67 34.61 6.93
N HIS A 57 4.41 34.86 6.66
CA HIS A 57 3.75 34.51 5.38
C HIS A 57 3.51 33.01 5.15
N GLY A 58 3.69 32.15 6.16
CA GLY A 58 3.36 30.74 6.06
C GLY A 58 4.37 29.92 5.24
N HIS A 59 5.64 30.39 5.11
CA HIS A 59 6.68 29.63 4.43
C HIS A 59 7.01 28.35 5.21
N VAL A 60 7.16 27.24 4.47
CA VAL A 60 7.52 25.90 4.99
C VAL A 60 8.76 25.35 4.33
N ASP A 61 9.35 26.10 3.41
CA ASP A 61 10.48 25.74 2.58
C ASP A 61 11.44 26.93 2.46
N ASP A 62 12.73 26.64 2.22
CA ASP A 62 13.78 27.65 2.02
C ASP A 62 14.82 27.12 1.02
N THR A 63 15.70 28.01 0.58
CA THR A 63 16.82 27.69 -0.31
C THR A 63 17.82 26.73 0.36
N PRO A 64 18.32 25.71 -0.35
CA PRO A 64 19.27 24.77 0.23
C PRO A 64 20.60 25.43 0.58
N TYR A 65 21.20 25.08 1.71
CA TYR A 65 22.58 25.44 2.00
C TYR A 65 23.53 24.87 0.94
N GLY A 66 24.50 25.65 0.52
CA GLY A 66 25.42 25.29 -0.54
C GLY A 66 24.92 25.69 -1.94
N GLY A 67 23.72 26.23 -2.05
CA GLY A 67 23.09 26.62 -3.32
C GLY A 67 22.51 25.42 -4.06
N GLY A 68 21.86 25.70 -5.18
CA GLY A 68 21.18 24.71 -6.01
C GLY A 68 19.86 25.25 -6.54
N ALA A 69 19.21 24.47 -7.40
CA ALA A 69 17.86 24.78 -7.88
C ALA A 69 16.81 24.30 -6.89
N GLY A 70 15.67 24.99 -6.86
CA GLY A 70 14.53 24.60 -6.06
C GLY A 70 14.59 24.97 -4.59
N MET A 71 13.67 24.44 -3.81
CA MET A 71 13.46 24.71 -2.39
C MET A 71 13.48 23.41 -1.59
N VAL A 72 13.80 23.45 -0.32
CA VAL A 72 13.83 22.32 0.60
C VAL A 72 12.88 22.55 1.75
N LEU A 73 12.08 21.56 2.08
CA LEU A 73 11.15 21.63 3.21
C LEU A 73 11.90 21.74 4.54
N MET A 74 11.51 22.72 5.34
CA MET A 74 12.11 23.00 6.64
C MET A 74 11.69 21.98 7.71
N CYS A 75 12.59 21.71 8.67
CA CYS A 75 12.31 20.81 9.80
C CYS A 75 11.16 21.31 10.68
N GLN A 76 11.17 22.59 11.06
CA GLN A 76 10.34 23.11 12.14
C GLN A 76 8.84 22.85 11.92
N PRO A 77 8.20 23.22 10.78
CA PRO A 77 6.76 23.01 10.63
C PRO A 77 6.37 21.55 10.63
N ILE A 78 7.20 20.67 10.04
CA ILE A 78 6.93 19.24 9.98
C ILE A 78 7.08 18.59 11.35
N LEU A 79 8.13 18.94 12.11
CA LEU A 79 8.38 18.35 13.42
C LEU A 79 7.38 18.85 14.47
N ASP A 80 6.98 20.12 14.44
CA ASP A 80 5.94 20.64 15.33
C ASP A 80 4.57 19.96 15.02
N ALA A 81 4.26 19.74 13.75
CA ALA A 81 3.07 18.98 13.34
C ALA A 81 3.15 17.52 13.81
N LEU A 82 4.30 16.87 13.62
CA LEU A 82 4.53 15.50 14.06
C LEU A 82 4.37 15.36 15.58
N GLU A 83 4.97 16.25 16.35
CA GLU A 83 4.88 16.25 17.82
C GLU A 83 3.43 16.37 18.29
N SER A 84 2.60 17.15 17.60
CA SER A 84 1.20 17.36 17.96
C SER A 84 0.32 16.12 17.87
N ILE A 85 0.73 15.11 17.08
CA ILE A 85 -0.07 13.92 16.79
C ILE A 85 0.61 12.60 17.16
N ARG A 86 1.93 12.60 17.37
CA ARG A 86 2.70 11.41 17.70
C ARG A 86 2.33 10.87 19.07
N THR A 87 2.18 9.56 19.16
CA THR A 87 1.97 8.78 20.39
C THR A 87 3.08 7.75 20.55
N GLU A 88 3.14 7.07 21.68
CA GLU A 88 4.11 5.98 21.90
C GLU A 88 3.96 4.82 20.90
N ASN A 89 2.75 4.59 20.39
CA ASN A 89 2.42 3.51 19.46
C ASN A 89 2.46 3.97 17.98
N SER A 90 2.91 5.19 17.71
CA SER A 90 3.01 5.70 16.35
C SER A 90 4.19 5.09 15.60
N THR A 91 3.99 4.76 14.33
CA THR A 91 5.04 4.44 13.38
C THR A 91 5.10 5.56 12.34
N VAL A 92 6.20 6.31 12.31
CA VAL A 92 6.41 7.46 11.42
C VAL A 92 7.09 7.02 10.15
N ILE A 93 6.49 7.29 9.00
CA ILE A 93 6.93 6.87 7.68
C ILE A 93 7.24 8.09 6.82
N LEU A 94 8.50 8.27 6.45
CA LEU A 94 8.94 9.30 5.52
C LEU A 94 8.89 8.75 4.09
N LEU A 95 8.18 9.44 3.20
CA LEU A 95 8.14 9.09 1.79
C LEU A 95 9.30 9.73 1.04
N THR A 96 10.20 8.90 0.55
CA THR A 96 11.45 9.34 -0.09
C THR A 96 11.98 8.29 -1.06
N PRO A 97 12.60 8.68 -2.20
CA PRO A 97 13.23 7.74 -3.13
C PRO A 97 14.30 6.85 -2.50
N GLN A 98 14.90 7.26 -1.40
CA GLN A 98 15.96 6.51 -0.69
C GLN A 98 15.40 5.41 0.20
N GLY A 99 14.06 5.36 0.37
CA GLY A 99 13.40 4.41 1.26
C GLY A 99 13.33 2.99 0.68
N LYS A 100 12.99 2.04 1.54
CA LYS A 100 12.70 0.67 1.14
C LYS A 100 11.50 0.64 0.19
N THR A 101 11.61 -0.12 -0.90
CA THR A 101 10.52 -0.24 -1.86
C THR A 101 9.31 -0.95 -1.24
N PHE A 102 8.15 -0.30 -1.30
CA PHE A 102 6.89 -0.82 -0.79
C PHE A 102 6.41 -2.04 -1.58
N ASN A 103 5.82 -3.00 -0.90
CA ASN A 103 5.21 -4.20 -1.48
C ASN A 103 4.10 -4.76 -0.57
N GLN A 104 3.41 -5.81 -1.03
CA GLN A 104 2.29 -6.41 -0.30
C GLN A 104 2.66 -6.96 1.08
N SER A 105 3.88 -7.47 1.24
CA SER A 105 4.36 -7.96 2.55
C SER A 105 4.49 -6.82 3.56
N ILE A 106 5.05 -5.69 3.12
CA ILE A 106 5.16 -4.49 3.94
C ILE A 106 3.77 -3.92 4.26
N ALA A 107 2.84 -3.92 3.28
CA ALA A 107 1.47 -3.49 3.54
C ALA A 107 0.80 -4.33 4.65
N LYS A 108 0.99 -5.65 4.63
CA LYS A 108 0.51 -6.55 5.69
C LYS A 108 1.15 -6.25 7.05
N GLU A 109 2.45 -5.98 7.08
CA GLU A 109 3.15 -5.61 8.30
C GLU A 109 2.61 -4.28 8.87
N LEU A 110 2.45 -3.28 8.02
CA LEU A 110 1.94 -1.97 8.42
C LEU A 110 0.47 -2.01 8.85
N SER A 111 -0.35 -2.87 8.23
CA SER A 111 -1.77 -3.02 8.62
C SER A 111 -1.98 -3.59 10.02
N LEU A 112 -0.93 -4.08 10.67
CA LEU A 112 -0.95 -4.55 12.07
C LEU A 112 -0.54 -3.45 13.07
N LYS A 113 -0.14 -2.27 12.59
CA LYS A 113 0.23 -1.14 13.46
C LYS A 113 -1.00 -0.36 13.90
N GLU A 114 -0.97 0.17 15.11
CA GLU A 114 -2.11 0.91 15.68
C GLU A 114 -2.24 2.33 15.10
N HIS A 115 -1.10 2.96 14.77
CA HIS A 115 -1.06 4.35 14.34
C HIS A 115 0.08 4.56 13.34
N LEU A 116 -0.27 4.86 12.09
CA LEU A 116 0.69 5.24 11.05
C LEU A 116 0.66 6.76 10.83
N ILE A 117 1.85 7.36 10.73
CA ILE A 117 1.99 8.76 10.38
C ILE A 117 2.87 8.84 9.13
N PHE A 118 2.27 9.22 8.00
CA PHE A 118 2.99 9.44 6.76
C PHE A 118 3.41 10.91 6.65
N ILE A 119 4.64 11.14 6.19
CA ILE A 119 5.16 12.47 5.89
C ILE A 119 5.38 12.56 4.37
N CYS A 120 4.56 13.39 3.71
CA CYS A 120 4.63 13.64 2.28
C CYS A 120 5.56 14.80 1.98
N GLY A 121 6.56 14.58 1.12
CA GLY A 121 7.49 15.60 0.66
C GLY A 121 7.05 16.29 -0.61
N HIS A 122 7.64 17.46 -0.85
CA HIS A 122 7.50 18.26 -2.05
C HIS A 122 8.82 18.93 -2.40
N TYR A 123 8.87 19.65 -3.52
CA TYR A 123 10.04 20.39 -3.97
C TYR A 123 11.26 19.48 -4.18
N GLU A 124 12.45 19.90 -3.71
CA GLU A 124 13.69 19.10 -3.78
C GLU A 124 13.82 18.09 -2.62
N GLY A 125 12.80 18.02 -1.75
CA GLY A 125 12.75 17.12 -0.62
C GLY A 125 12.79 17.81 0.73
N PHE A 126 13.30 17.10 1.72
CA PHE A 126 13.31 17.51 3.11
C PHE A 126 14.69 17.94 3.59
N ASP A 127 14.71 18.81 4.58
CA ASP A 127 15.92 18.99 5.40
C ASP A 127 16.32 17.63 5.99
N GLU A 128 17.58 17.25 5.83
CA GLU A 128 18.10 15.92 6.18
C GLU A 128 17.86 15.56 7.65
N ARG A 129 17.82 16.53 8.53
CA ARG A 129 17.61 16.36 9.99
C ARG A 129 16.23 15.77 10.35
N ILE A 130 15.24 15.82 9.46
CA ILE A 130 13.92 15.18 9.66
C ILE A 130 14.07 13.67 9.80
N ARG A 131 15.07 13.07 9.19
CA ARG A 131 15.28 11.61 9.20
C ARG A 131 15.54 11.05 10.60
N ASP A 132 16.07 11.85 11.50
CA ASP A 132 16.32 11.43 12.89
C ASP A 132 15.02 11.23 13.71
N TYR A 133 13.88 11.67 13.16
CA TYR A 133 12.57 11.63 13.82
C TYR A 133 11.60 10.60 13.20
N VAL A 134 12.03 9.85 12.19
CA VAL A 134 11.20 8.87 11.48
C VAL A 134 11.64 7.45 11.77
N ASP A 135 10.67 6.53 11.80
CA ASP A 135 10.93 5.11 12.09
C ASP A 135 11.23 4.34 10.79
N ILE A 136 10.59 4.72 9.68
CA ILE A 136 10.70 4.03 8.38
C ILE A 136 10.83 5.06 7.26
N GLN A 137 11.74 4.79 6.31
CA GLN A 137 11.82 5.49 5.04
C GLN A 137 11.27 4.56 3.93
N MET A 138 10.31 5.05 3.14
CA MET A 138 9.60 4.24 2.17
C MET A 138 9.62 4.87 0.79
N SER A 139 9.83 4.05 -0.24
CA SER A 139 9.71 4.40 -1.64
C SER A 139 8.61 3.60 -2.31
N LEU A 140 7.92 4.19 -3.28
CA LEU A 140 6.97 3.45 -4.12
C LEU A 140 7.67 2.69 -5.26
N GLY A 141 8.86 3.11 -5.66
CA GLY A 141 9.64 2.52 -6.75
C GLY A 141 10.69 3.48 -7.30
N ASP A 142 11.44 3.05 -8.31
CA ASP A 142 12.55 3.77 -8.92
C ASP A 142 12.05 4.78 -9.98
N PHE A 143 11.26 5.74 -9.55
CA PHE A 143 10.77 6.86 -10.36
C PHE A 143 10.49 8.07 -9.48
N VAL A 144 10.44 9.25 -10.09
CA VAL A 144 10.22 10.53 -9.40
C VAL A 144 8.79 10.98 -9.58
N LEU A 145 8.15 11.39 -8.49
CA LEU A 145 6.82 12.03 -8.46
C LEU A 145 6.97 13.52 -8.11
N THR A 146 5.95 14.31 -8.38
CA THR A 146 5.92 15.73 -8.02
C THR A 146 5.84 15.97 -6.52
N GLY A 147 5.35 14.98 -5.76
CA GLY A 147 5.23 15.01 -4.31
C GLY A 147 4.96 13.62 -3.74
N GLY A 148 4.96 13.51 -2.43
CA GLY A 148 4.72 12.25 -1.71
C GLY A 148 3.26 11.82 -1.66
N GLU A 149 2.32 12.70 -1.95
CA GLU A 149 0.87 12.47 -1.77
C GLU A 149 0.36 11.28 -2.59
N SER A 150 0.74 11.21 -3.89
CA SER A 150 0.35 10.09 -4.76
C SER A 150 0.89 8.76 -4.26
N ALA A 151 2.15 8.72 -3.80
CA ALA A 151 2.74 7.53 -3.20
C ALA A 151 2.02 7.13 -1.92
N CYS A 152 1.72 8.11 -1.05
CA CYS A 152 0.96 7.91 0.17
C CYS A 152 -0.43 7.31 -0.10
N MET A 153 -1.16 7.86 -1.08
CA MET A 153 -2.49 7.33 -1.46
C MET A 153 -2.44 5.86 -1.88
N VAL A 154 -1.45 5.47 -2.69
CA VAL A 154 -1.27 4.07 -3.11
C VAL A 154 -0.97 3.18 -1.92
N MET A 155 -0.09 3.61 -1.01
CA MET A 155 0.25 2.84 0.19
C MET A 155 -0.96 2.73 1.14
N CYS A 156 -1.68 3.82 1.39
CA CYS A 156 -2.88 3.83 2.21
C CYS A 156 -3.99 2.93 1.63
N ASP A 157 -4.25 2.99 0.31
CA ASP A 157 -5.22 2.09 -0.31
C ASP A 157 -4.84 0.62 -0.10
N CYS A 158 -3.57 0.29 -0.31
CA CYS A 158 -3.07 -1.07 -0.14
C CYS A 158 -3.15 -1.56 1.32
N ILE A 159 -2.83 -0.70 2.29
CA ILE A 159 -2.86 -1.04 3.73
C ILE A 159 -4.30 -1.14 4.24
N LEU A 160 -5.12 -0.12 3.97
CA LEU A 160 -6.49 -0.03 4.48
C LEU A 160 -7.40 -1.13 3.91
N ARG A 161 -7.21 -1.53 2.63
CA ARG A 161 -8.05 -2.56 2.01
C ARG A 161 -7.91 -3.94 2.65
N ILE A 162 -6.77 -4.24 3.28
CA ILE A 162 -6.53 -5.54 3.93
C ILE A 162 -6.94 -5.58 5.41
N LEU A 163 -7.44 -4.45 5.94
CA LEU A 163 -7.99 -4.43 7.29
C LEU A 163 -9.24 -5.31 7.40
N PRO A 164 -9.46 -5.95 8.57
CA PRO A 164 -10.64 -6.74 8.81
C PRO A 164 -11.95 -5.98 8.51
N GLY A 165 -12.83 -6.57 7.73
CA GLY A 165 -14.13 -5.99 7.39
C GLY A 165 -14.15 -4.96 6.25
N VAL A 166 -13.00 -4.49 5.75
CA VAL A 166 -12.93 -3.57 4.60
C VAL A 166 -13.26 -4.30 3.31
N ILE A 167 -12.61 -5.44 3.06
CA ILE A 167 -12.98 -6.38 2.00
C ILE A 167 -13.28 -7.76 2.59
N ARG A 168 -13.85 -8.65 1.79
CA ARG A 168 -14.06 -10.04 2.20
C ARG A 168 -12.72 -10.73 2.36
N GLN A 169 -12.55 -11.49 3.45
CA GLN A 169 -11.32 -12.24 3.73
C GLN A 169 -10.96 -13.18 2.58
N ASP A 170 -11.94 -13.93 2.06
CA ASP A 170 -11.74 -14.84 0.94
C ASP A 170 -11.19 -14.16 -0.32
N SER A 171 -11.50 -12.87 -0.52
CA SER A 171 -10.97 -12.07 -1.63
C SER A 171 -9.51 -11.67 -1.40
N SER A 172 -9.14 -11.29 -0.18
CA SER A 172 -7.77 -10.86 0.12
C SER A 172 -6.78 -12.02 0.16
N ASP A 173 -7.24 -13.22 0.52
CA ASP A 173 -6.37 -14.40 0.63
C ASP A 173 -5.96 -14.93 -0.76
N ASP A 174 -6.82 -14.79 -1.76
CA ASP A 174 -6.58 -15.22 -3.15
C ASP A 174 -5.93 -14.12 -4.03
N ASP A 175 -5.79 -12.88 -3.54
CA ASP A 175 -5.15 -11.79 -4.29
C ASP A 175 -3.68 -12.11 -4.64
N SER A 176 -3.21 -11.55 -5.76
CA SER A 176 -1.80 -11.59 -6.15
C SER A 176 -0.90 -11.13 -4.99
N PHE A 177 0.22 -11.83 -4.81
CA PHE A 177 1.22 -11.62 -3.75
C PHE A 177 0.78 -12.01 -2.33
N SER A 178 -0.48 -12.38 -2.08
CA SER A 178 -0.95 -12.76 -0.76
C SER A 178 -0.28 -14.03 -0.23
N ASN A 179 -0.04 -14.98 -1.12
CA ASN A 179 0.67 -16.24 -0.86
C ASN A 179 2.01 -16.34 -1.61
N GLY A 180 2.52 -15.22 -2.14
CA GLY A 180 3.75 -15.15 -2.92
C GLY A 180 3.59 -15.46 -4.42
N LEU A 181 2.39 -15.82 -4.87
CA LEU A 181 2.07 -16.09 -6.28
C LEU A 181 1.23 -14.96 -6.89
N LEU A 182 1.16 -14.93 -8.22
CA LEU A 182 0.14 -14.17 -8.92
C LEU A 182 -1.21 -14.91 -8.84
N GLU A 183 -2.30 -14.15 -8.81
CA GLU A 183 -3.65 -14.70 -8.86
C GLU A 183 -3.91 -15.49 -10.15
N TYR A 184 -4.73 -16.51 -10.05
CA TYR A 184 -5.21 -17.32 -11.18
C TYR A 184 -6.11 -16.51 -12.13
N PRO A 185 -6.32 -16.95 -13.38
CA PRO A 185 -7.18 -16.25 -14.33
C PRO A 185 -8.64 -16.28 -13.87
N GLN A 186 -9.27 -15.12 -13.88
CA GLN A 186 -10.69 -14.96 -13.59
C GLN A 186 -11.50 -14.94 -14.88
N TYR A 187 -12.69 -15.55 -14.84
CA TYR A 187 -13.64 -15.58 -15.94
C TYR A 187 -15.03 -15.16 -15.47
N THR A 188 -15.78 -14.50 -16.36
CA THR A 188 -17.16 -14.09 -16.10
C THR A 188 -18.06 -14.40 -17.31
N ARG A 189 -19.32 -14.07 -17.22
CA ARG A 189 -20.31 -14.29 -18.31
C ARG A 189 -20.07 -13.33 -19.47
N PRO A 190 -20.38 -13.76 -20.71
CA PRO A 190 -20.92 -15.06 -21.10
C PRO A 190 -19.88 -16.18 -21.06
N GLU A 191 -20.34 -17.46 -21.05
CA GLU A 191 -19.49 -18.67 -21.05
C GLU A 191 -18.57 -18.76 -22.27
N VAL A 192 -19.03 -18.29 -23.42
CA VAL A 192 -18.24 -18.19 -24.66
C VAL A 192 -18.25 -16.73 -25.12
N TYR A 193 -17.08 -16.17 -25.31
CA TYR A 193 -16.90 -14.84 -25.86
C TYR A 193 -15.84 -14.87 -26.96
N ASP A 194 -16.21 -14.42 -28.17
CA ASP A 194 -15.31 -14.39 -29.34
C ASP A 194 -14.61 -15.76 -29.58
N GLY A 195 -15.39 -16.85 -29.55
CA GLY A 195 -14.90 -18.20 -29.72
C GLY A 195 -14.07 -18.79 -28.58
N LYS A 196 -13.78 -18.01 -27.55
CA LYS A 196 -13.02 -18.40 -26.35
C LYS A 196 -13.98 -18.83 -25.25
N ARG A 197 -13.84 -20.09 -24.78
CA ARG A 197 -14.71 -20.67 -23.75
C ARG A 197 -14.06 -20.63 -22.37
N VAL A 198 -14.88 -20.43 -21.35
CA VAL A 198 -14.49 -20.64 -19.94
C VAL A 198 -14.06 -22.10 -19.75
N PRO A 199 -12.95 -22.39 -19.05
CA PRO A 199 -12.52 -23.76 -18.77
C PRO A 199 -13.61 -24.61 -18.10
N ASP A 200 -13.86 -25.82 -18.60
CA ASP A 200 -14.94 -26.69 -18.12
C ASP A 200 -14.86 -27.02 -16.64
N VAL A 201 -13.65 -27.09 -16.09
CA VAL A 201 -13.42 -27.31 -14.64
C VAL A 201 -14.11 -26.24 -13.79
N LEU A 202 -14.15 -24.98 -14.27
CA LEU A 202 -14.80 -23.88 -13.54
C LEU A 202 -16.33 -23.93 -13.62
N LEU A 203 -16.88 -24.65 -14.61
CA LEU A 203 -18.31 -24.87 -14.81
C LEU A 203 -18.83 -26.12 -14.08
N SER A 204 -17.91 -26.98 -13.62
CA SER A 204 -18.24 -28.31 -13.05
C SER A 204 -18.93 -28.27 -11.67
N GLY A 205 -18.80 -27.17 -10.94
CA GLY A 205 -19.24 -27.08 -9.53
C GLY A 205 -18.42 -27.92 -8.55
N HIS A 206 -17.38 -28.62 -9.01
CA HIS A 206 -16.55 -29.48 -8.16
C HIS A 206 -15.43 -28.67 -7.47
N HIS A 207 -15.68 -28.20 -6.25
CA HIS A 207 -14.81 -27.26 -5.53
C HIS A 207 -13.34 -27.70 -5.40
N ALA A 208 -13.09 -29.01 -5.17
CA ALA A 208 -11.72 -29.51 -5.04
C ALA A 208 -10.94 -29.38 -6.36
N ASN A 209 -11.57 -29.72 -7.50
CA ASN A 209 -10.96 -29.61 -8.81
C ASN A 209 -10.77 -28.13 -9.21
N ILE A 210 -11.73 -27.28 -8.87
CA ILE A 210 -11.62 -25.83 -9.09
C ILE A 210 -10.45 -25.25 -8.30
N LYS A 211 -10.30 -25.61 -7.01
CA LYS A 211 -9.18 -25.15 -6.17
C LYS A 211 -7.83 -25.61 -6.72
N LYS A 212 -7.73 -26.87 -7.14
CA LYS A 212 -6.52 -27.42 -7.76
C LYS A 212 -6.18 -26.68 -9.06
N TYR A 213 -7.15 -26.50 -9.94
CA TYR A 213 -6.98 -25.75 -11.18
C TYR A 213 -6.48 -24.32 -10.93
N ARG A 214 -7.09 -23.60 -10.00
CA ARG A 214 -6.69 -22.24 -9.63
C ARG A 214 -5.25 -22.18 -9.15
N HIS A 215 -4.85 -23.10 -8.27
CA HIS A 215 -3.47 -23.18 -7.77
C HIS A 215 -2.48 -23.46 -8.92
N GLU A 216 -2.76 -24.42 -9.79
CA GLU A 216 -1.91 -24.72 -10.94
C GLU A 216 -1.78 -23.53 -11.91
N GLU A 217 -2.86 -22.79 -12.15
CA GLU A 217 -2.84 -21.60 -13.01
C GLU A 217 -2.08 -20.43 -12.35
N SER A 218 -2.17 -20.25 -11.02
CA SER A 218 -1.35 -19.29 -10.29
C SER A 218 0.15 -19.58 -10.46
N LEU A 219 0.56 -20.84 -10.32
CA LEU A 219 1.96 -21.25 -10.52
C LEU A 219 2.42 -20.99 -11.95
N LYS A 220 1.61 -21.37 -12.96
CA LYS A 220 1.93 -21.15 -14.36
C LYS A 220 2.08 -19.66 -14.69
N ARG A 221 1.14 -18.83 -14.22
CA ARG A 221 1.21 -17.37 -14.41
C ARG A 221 2.42 -16.76 -13.73
N THR A 222 2.71 -17.17 -12.50
CA THR A 222 3.86 -16.67 -11.79
C THR A 222 5.15 -17.04 -12.51
N ALA A 223 5.29 -18.29 -12.96
CA ALA A 223 6.46 -18.73 -13.72
C ALA A 223 6.64 -17.96 -15.03
N MET A 224 5.53 -17.63 -15.73
CA MET A 224 5.56 -16.92 -16.99
C MET A 224 5.84 -15.42 -16.84
N TYR A 225 5.21 -14.75 -15.90
CA TYR A 225 5.23 -13.28 -15.82
C TYR A 225 6.09 -12.71 -14.71
N ARG A 226 6.29 -13.47 -13.63
CA ARG A 226 7.03 -13.03 -12.45
C ARG A 226 7.83 -14.18 -11.82
N PRO A 227 8.77 -14.80 -12.60
CA PRO A 227 9.59 -15.90 -12.09
C PRO A 227 10.42 -15.53 -10.87
N ASP A 228 10.76 -14.25 -10.69
CA ASP A 228 11.43 -13.70 -9.52
C ASP A 228 10.70 -14.00 -8.19
N LEU A 229 9.38 -14.07 -8.20
CA LEU A 229 8.58 -14.39 -7.02
C LEU A 229 8.78 -15.83 -6.54
N LEU A 230 9.13 -16.74 -7.44
CA LEU A 230 9.33 -18.17 -7.12
C LEU A 230 10.65 -18.45 -6.39
N GLU A 231 11.64 -17.55 -6.49
CA GLU A 231 12.97 -17.72 -5.89
C GLU A 231 12.92 -17.85 -4.36
N ASN A 232 11.92 -17.23 -3.73
CA ASN A 232 11.74 -17.22 -2.29
C ASN A 232 10.65 -18.18 -1.78
N LEU A 233 10.09 -19.03 -2.66
CA LEU A 233 9.03 -19.96 -2.32
C LEU A 233 9.55 -21.39 -2.16
N ASN A 234 9.13 -22.06 -1.09
CA ASN A 234 9.36 -23.49 -0.91
C ASN A 234 8.29 -24.30 -1.65
N LEU A 235 8.53 -24.57 -2.93
CA LEU A 235 7.63 -25.37 -3.76
C LEU A 235 7.74 -26.85 -3.42
N ASN A 236 6.61 -27.55 -3.37
CA ASN A 236 6.61 -29.00 -3.29
C ASN A 236 6.99 -29.62 -4.66
N LYS A 237 7.19 -30.92 -4.73
CA LYS A 237 7.64 -31.61 -5.96
C LYS A 237 6.66 -31.54 -7.12
N GLU A 238 5.35 -31.41 -6.84
CA GLU A 238 4.31 -31.31 -7.88
C GLU A 238 4.29 -29.89 -8.44
N ASP A 239 4.31 -28.88 -7.59
CA ASP A 239 4.36 -27.47 -7.96
C ASP A 239 5.64 -27.15 -8.76
N GLN A 240 6.79 -27.69 -8.33
CA GLN A 240 8.06 -27.51 -9.04
C GLN A 240 8.00 -28.07 -10.48
N LYS A 241 7.34 -29.23 -10.70
CA LYS A 241 7.18 -29.78 -12.03
C LYS A 241 6.35 -28.89 -12.96
N ILE A 242 5.33 -28.23 -12.40
CA ILE A 242 4.48 -27.28 -13.16
C ILE A 242 5.33 -26.08 -13.57
N VAL A 243 6.08 -25.49 -12.64
CA VAL A 243 6.97 -24.36 -12.91
C VAL A 243 8.04 -24.72 -13.95
N ASP A 244 8.74 -25.85 -13.78
CA ASP A 244 9.76 -26.32 -14.71
C ASP A 244 9.22 -26.53 -16.13
N ALA A 245 7.97 -27.01 -16.25
CA ALA A 245 7.33 -27.22 -17.54
C ALA A 245 7.02 -25.90 -18.27
N VAL A 246 6.76 -24.82 -17.56
CA VAL A 246 6.57 -23.48 -18.14
C VAL A 246 7.91 -22.89 -18.56
N LEU A 247 8.90 -22.87 -17.67
CA LEU A 247 10.22 -22.27 -17.93
C LEU A 247 11.00 -22.96 -19.07
N LYS A 248 10.78 -24.29 -19.27
CA LYS A 248 11.37 -25.04 -20.40
C LYS A 248 10.75 -24.72 -21.76
N LYS A 249 9.57 -24.13 -21.83
CA LYS A 249 8.90 -23.76 -23.08
C LYS A 249 9.30 -22.38 -23.57
N GLU A 250 9.88 -21.55 -22.71
CA GLU A 250 10.32 -20.19 -23.05
C GLU A 250 11.81 -20.13 -23.46
N ASN A 251 12.57 -21.22 -23.28
CA ASN A 251 13.92 -21.42 -23.78
C ASN A 251 13.92 -22.31 -25.03
#